data_d707c93c6ced153bae0261cc3721b572
#
_entry.id   d707c93c6ced153bae0261cc3721b572
#
_cell.length_a   1.000
_cell.length_b   1.000
_cell.length_c   1.000
_cell.angle_alpha   90.00
_cell.angle_beta   90.00
_cell.angle_gamma   90.00
#
_symmetry.space_group_name_H-M   'P 1'
#
loop_
_entity.id
_entity.type
_entity.pdbx_description
1 polymer ?
#
loop_
_entity_poly.entity_id
_entity_poly.type
_entity_poly.pdbx_seq_one_letter_code
_entity_poly.pdbx_strand_id
1 'polypeptide(L)'
;GIGVLVADNPYGPFKDPIGKPLAWEGDWFDIDPTVWIDDDNQAYMYWGNPELKAVKLNEDMISYSDSIMHFPKIQDYQEGPWFWKRNGNYYLAYASTCCPEGIGYAMSKNPLGPWEYKGHIMNHTPRTRGNHPGIIDYKGKSYCFGLNYDIFRLKTGRHAEQRSVSAAEMTYNPDGTIQELPYFQDCKLEQIEWFNPYRQVEAETMAWGYGLKTQPKNQWAQKDRWNQVVTNIDEDEYILVKGVDFKKGA
;
A
#
# COMPACT_ATOMS: atom_id res chain seq x y z
N GLY A 1 14.43 -9.66 -8.17
CA GLY A 1 13.51 -10.79 -8.46
C GLY A 1 12.39 -10.87 -7.43
N ILE A 2 11.26 -11.44 -7.84
CA ILE A 2 10.07 -11.62 -7.02
C ILE A 2 10.12 -12.99 -6.36
N GLY A 3 10.08 -13.03 -5.02
CA GLY A 3 9.99 -14.29 -4.25
C GLY A 3 8.55 -14.58 -3.83
N VAL A 4 8.31 -15.82 -3.38
CA VAL A 4 7.04 -16.22 -2.79
C VAL A 4 7.29 -16.98 -1.48
N LEU A 5 6.50 -16.65 -0.46
CA LEU A 5 6.51 -17.36 0.81
C LEU A 5 5.09 -17.80 1.15
N VAL A 6 4.95 -18.97 1.73
CA VAL A 6 3.65 -19.52 2.14
C VAL A 6 3.60 -19.77 3.63
N ALA A 7 2.41 -19.62 4.23
CA ALA A 7 2.11 -19.93 5.61
C ALA A 7 0.64 -20.30 5.78
N ASP A 8 0.33 -21.07 6.82
CA ASP A 8 -1.06 -21.42 7.19
C ASP A 8 -1.78 -20.26 7.92
N ASN A 9 -1.02 -19.26 8.35
CA ASN A 9 -1.51 -18.09 9.09
C ASN A 9 -0.88 -16.80 8.55
N PRO A 10 -1.57 -15.65 8.62
CA PRO A 10 -1.04 -14.37 8.15
C PRO A 10 0.22 -13.88 8.90
N TYR A 11 0.48 -14.40 10.08
CA TYR A 11 1.70 -14.12 10.87
C TYR A 11 2.73 -15.28 10.83
N GLY A 12 2.59 -16.22 9.90
CA GLY A 12 3.55 -17.28 9.69
C GLY A 12 3.43 -18.49 10.66
N PRO A 13 4.46 -19.28 10.76
CA PRO A 13 5.79 -19.13 10.13
C PRO A 13 5.71 -19.26 8.61
N PHE A 14 6.37 -18.34 7.93
CA PHE A 14 6.48 -18.39 6.47
C PHE A 14 7.61 -19.31 6.03
N LYS A 15 7.40 -20.02 4.93
CA LYS A 15 8.38 -20.93 4.31
C LYS A 15 8.51 -20.56 2.84
N ASP A 16 9.72 -20.67 2.33
CA ASP A 16 9.97 -20.62 0.90
C ASP A 16 9.66 -22.01 0.28
N PRO A 17 8.60 -22.12 -0.56
CA PRO A 17 8.18 -23.41 -1.11
C PRO A 17 9.01 -23.85 -2.33
N ILE A 18 9.72 -22.92 -2.98
CA ILE A 18 10.37 -23.20 -4.27
C ILE A 18 11.89 -22.99 -4.26
N GLY A 19 12.46 -22.33 -3.24
CA GLY A 19 13.91 -22.14 -3.08
C GLY A 19 14.60 -21.32 -4.17
N LYS A 20 13.83 -20.52 -4.92
CA LYS A 20 14.29 -19.66 -6.01
C LYS A 20 13.30 -18.51 -6.23
N PRO A 21 13.66 -17.44 -6.97
CA PRO A 21 12.70 -16.44 -7.37
C PRO A 21 11.52 -17.06 -8.13
N LEU A 22 10.30 -16.60 -7.84
CA LEU A 22 9.11 -16.93 -8.63
C LEU A 22 9.20 -16.29 -10.02
N ALA A 23 9.58 -15.00 -10.10
CA ALA A 23 9.83 -14.31 -11.34
C ALA A 23 11.15 -13.53 -11.27
N TRP A 24 12.01 -13.70 -12.28
CA TRP A 24 13.29 -13.02 -12.37
C TRP A 24 13.84 -13.08 -13.79
N GLU A 25 14.18 -11.93 -14.33
CA GLU A 25 14.79 -11.79 -15.66
C GLU A 25 16.24 -11.31 -15.63
N GLY A 26 16.89 -11.41 -14.45
CA GLY A 26 18.32 -11.21 -14.32
C GLY A 26 18.77 -9.87 -13.78
N ASP A 27 17.85 -8.98 -13.40
CA ASP A 27 18.16 -7.67 -12.87
C ASP A 27 17.35 -7.29 -11.63
N TRP A 28 17.58 -6.08 -11.10
CA TRP A 28 16.86 -5.57 -9.94
C TRP A 28 15.49 -4.96 -10.27
N PHE A 29 15.16 -4.79 -11.57
CA PHE A 29 13.90 -4.19 -12.04
C PHE A 29 12.67 -5.08 -11.79
N ASP A 30 12.88 -6.35 -11.45
CA ASP A 30 11.82 -7.23 -10.96
C ASP A 30 11.55 -6.95 -9.49
N ILE A 31 10.74 -5.91 -9.23
CA ILE A 31 10.35 -5.40 -7.90
C ILE A 31 8.86 -5.05 -7.83
N ASP A 32 8.36 -4.81 -6.63
CA ASP A 32 7.04 -4.25 -6.30
C ASP A 32 5.87 -5.06 -6.85
N PRO A 33 5.74 -6.34 -6.52
CA PRO A 33 4.64 -7.15 -7.03
C PRO A 33 3.30 -6.79 -6.39
N THR A 34 2.25 -6.80 -7.20
CA THR A 34 0.86 -6.84 -6.76
C THR A 34 0.15 -8.04 -7.37
N VAL A 35 -0.78 -8.63 -6.64
CA VAL A 35 -1.55 -9.79 -7.11
C VAL A 35 -3.03 -9.44 -7.07
N TRP A 36 -3.73 -9.82 -8.13
CA TRP A 36 -5.17 -9.73 -8.27
C TRP A 36 -5.76 -11.09 -8.62
N ILE A 37 -6.85 -11.45 -7.95
CA ILE A 37 -7.65 -12.63 -8.29
C ILE A 37 -8.95 -12.12 -8.91
N ASP A 38 -9.21 -12.47 -10.16
CA ASP A 38 -10.40 -12.03 -10.89
C ASP A 38 -11.63 -12.89 -10.54
N ASP A 39 -12.80 -12.49 -11.03
CA ASP A 39 -14.08 -13.11 -10.74
C ASP A 39 -14.16 -14.58 -11.22
N ASP A 40 -13.32 -14.98 -12.17
CA ASP A 40 -13.16 -16.36 -12.66
C ASP A 40 -12.13 -17.18 -11.87
N ASN A 41 -11.61 -16.65 -10.76
CA ASN A 41 -10.55 -17.19 -9.93
C ASN A 41 -9.17 -17.25 -10.59
N GLN A 42 -8.97 -16.65 -11.77
CA GLN A 42 -7.64 -16.51 -12.32
C GLN A 42 -6.86 -15.44 -11.56
N ALA A 43 -5.72 -15.82 -11.02
CA ALA A 43 -4.79 -14.90 -10.37
C ALA A 43 -3.79 -14.33 -11.38
N TYR A 44 -3.53 -13.04 -11.25
CA TYR A 44 -2.57 -12.29 -12.04
C TYR A 44 -1.57 -11.62 -11.11
N MET A 45 -0.28 -11.68 -11.41
CA MET A 45 0.75 -10.93 -10.73
C MET A 45 1.33 -9.89 -11.69
N TYR A 46 1.41 -8.63 -11.22
CA TYR A 46 1.98 -7.50 -11.94
C TYR A 46 3.14 -6.94 -11.15
N TRP A 47 4.20 -6.47 -11.82
CA TRP A 47 5.38 -5.88 -11.19
C TRP A 47 6.20 -5.08 -12.19
N GLY A 48 7.29 -4.47 -11.71
CA GLY A 48 8.39 -3.98 -12.54
C GLY A 48 8.65 -2.49 -12.49
N ASN A 49 9.87 -2.13 -12.82
CA ASN A 49 10.41 -0.78 -12.91
C ASN A 49 11.45 -0.71 -14.05
N PRO A 50 11.36 0.21 -15.03
CA PRO A 50 10.24 1.10 -15.31
C PRO A 50 9.22 0.49 -16.29
N GLU A 51 9.28 -0.79 -16.53
CA GLU A 51 8.40 -1.52 -17.42
C GLU A 51 7.42 -2.39 -16.63
N LEU A 52 6.13 -2.25 -16.91
CA LEU A 52 5.13 -3.13 -16.34
C LEU A 52 5.23 -4.52 -16.95
N LYS A 53 5.27 -5.52 -16.09
CA LYS A 53 5.26 -6.94 -16.43
C LYS A 53 4.09 -7.65 -15.76
N ALA A 54 3.65 -8.77 -16.30
CA ALA A 54 2.69 -9.64 -15.64
C ALA A 54 2.84 -11.10 -16.01
N VAL A 55 2.28 -11.96 -15.15
CA VAL A 55 2.02 -13.37 -15.42
C VAL A 55 0.63 -13.78 -14.93
N LYS A 56 0.08 -14.82 -15.53
CA LYS A 56 -1.02 -15.59 -14.94
C LYS A 56 -0.42 -16.61 -13.99
N LEU A 57 -0.79 -16.51 -12.71
CA LEU A 57 -0.41 -17.52 -11.74
C LEU A 57 -1.23 -18.80 -11.93
N ASN A 58 -0.61 -19.94 -11.67
CA ASN A 58 -1.31 -21.21 -11.57
C ASN A 58 -2.11 -21.27 -10.25
N GLU A 59 -3.01 -22.23 -10.10
CA GLU A 59 -3.84 -22.41 -8.89
C GLU A 59 -3.03 -22.55 -7.60
N ASP A 60 -1.80 -23.05 -7.71
CA ASP A 60 -0.89 -23.20 -6.58
C ASP A 60 -0.33 -21.88 -6.03
N MET A 61 -0.51 -20.77 -6.76
CA MET A 61 -0.05 -19.41 -6.44
C MET A 61 1.47 -19.26 -6.29
N ILE A 62 2.23 -20.32 -6.58
CA ILE A 62 3.70 -20.35 -6.46
C ILE A 62 4.40 -20.72 -7.78
N SER A 63 3.64 -20.76 -8.86
CA SER A 63 4.13 -21.02 -10.22
C SER A 63 3.30 -20.30 -11.28
N TYR A 64 3.83 -20.24 -12.50
CA TYR A 64 3.12 -19.80 -13.70
C TYR A 64 3.60 -20.62 -14.90
N SER A 65 2.74 -20.81 -15.91
CA SER A 65 3.02 -21.68 -17.06
C SER A 65 3.35 -20.92 -18.34
N ASP A 66 2.79 -19.70 -18.48
CA ASP A 66 3.03 -18.85 -19.63
C ASP A 66 4.35 -18.05 -19.48
N SER A 67 4.83 -17.47 -20.57
CA SER A 67 5.95 -16.51 -20.49
C SER A 67 5.55 -15.23 -19.80
N ILE A 68 6.55 -14.53 -19.24
CA ILE A 68 6.36 -13.17 -18.70
C ILE A 68 5.88 -12.26 -19.83
N MET A 69 4.80 -11.54 -19.59
CA MET A 69 4.26 -10.55 -20.49
C MET A 69 4.87 -9.19 -20.18
N HIS A 70 5.38 -8.54 -21.23
CA HIS A 70 5.88 -7.18 -21.18
C HIS A 70 4.86 -6.26 -21.83
N PHE A 71 4.45 -5.21 -21.11
CA PHE A 71 3.47 -4.26 -21.63
C PHE A 71 4.16 -3.11 -22.39
N PRO A 72 3.52 -2.57 -23.44
CA PRO A 72 3.94 -1.30 -23.99
C PRO A 72 4.03 -0.24 -22.89
N LYS A 73 4.96 0.71 -23.03
CA LYS A 73 5.14 1.78 -22.04
C LYS A 73 3.81 2.50 -21.77
N ILE A 74 3.35 2.38 -20.53
CA ILE A 74 2.23 3.17 -20.02
C ILE A 74 2.76 4.57 -19.71
N GLN A 75 2.01 5.59 -20.14
CA GLN A 75 2.41 6.96 -19.89
C GLN A 75 2.59 7.20 -18.37
N ASP A 76 3.73 7.81 -18.03
CA ASP A 76 4.09 8.19 -16.66
C ASP A 76 4.24 7.02 -15.65
N TYR A 77 4.29 5.80 -16.12
CA TYR A 77 4.57 4.63 -15.28
C TYR A 77 6.04 4.59 -14.86
N GLN A 78 6.29 4.41 -13.58
CA GLN A 78 7.62 4.15 -13.04
C GLN A 78 7.70 2.79 -12.34
N GLU A 79 6.91 2.58 -11.27
CA GLU A 79 7.00 1.40 -10.41
C GLU A 79 5.79 1.27 -9.48
N GLY A 80 5.79 0.28 -8.58
CA GLY A 80 4.80 0.14 -7.53
C GLY A 80 3.38 -0.03 -8.02
N PRO A 81 3.09 -0.95 -8.95
CA PRO A 81 1.75 -1.12 -9.47
C PRO A 81 0.80 -1.59 -8.37
N TRP A 82 -0.41 -1.04 -8.36
CA TRP A 82 -1.53 -1.50 -7.56
C TRP A 82 -2.73 -1.75 -8.46
N PHE A 83 -3.30 -2.94 -8.39
CA PHE A 83 -4.35 -3.40 -9.28
C PHE A 83 -5.67 -3.60 -8.53
N TRP A 84 -6.79 -3.16 -9.14
CA TRP A 84 -8.15 -3.49 -8.65
C TRP A 84 -9.16 -3.45 -9.77
N LYS A 85 -10.37 -3.97 -9.49
CA LYS A 85 -11.51 -3.97 -10.38
C LYS A 85 -12.69 -3.27 -9.75
N ARG A 86 -13.42 -2.47 -10.52
CA ARG A 86 -14.63 -1.79 -10.07
C ARG A 86 -15.57 -1.56 -11.26
N ASN A 87 -16.84 -1.96 -11.09
CA ASN A 87 -17.90 -1.74 -12.09
C ASN A 87 -17.51 -2.17 -13.52
N GLY A 88 -16.87 -3.34 -13.67
CA GLY A 88 -16.43 -3.88 -14.95
C GLY A 88 -15.27 -3.16 -15.62
N ASN A 89 -14.60 -2.27 -14.90
CA ASN A 89 -13.32 -1.68 -15.29
C ASN A 89 -12.20 -2.24 -14.43
N TYR A 90 -11.05 -2.47 -15.05
CA TYR A 90 -9.80 -2.75 -14.37
C TYR A 90 -8.99 -1.47 -14.26
N TYR A 91 -8.34 -1.31 -13.14
CA TYR A 91 -7.53 -0.14 -12.80
C TYR A 91 -6.14 -0.59 -12.41
N LEU A 92 -5.16 0.19 -12.84
CA LEU A 92 -3.76 0.05 -12.47
C LEU A 92 -3.28 1.42 -12.00
N ALA A 93 -3.05 1.58 -10.71
CA ALA A 93 -2.38 2.74 -10.16
C ALA A 93 -0.90 2.44 -9.96
N TYR A 94 -0.06 3.47 -9.98
CA TYR A 94 1.39 3.31 -9.91
C TYR A 94 2.08 4.61 -9.45
N ALA A 95 3.29 4.47 -8.92
CA ALA A 95 4.17 5.62 -8.74
C ALA A 95 4.54 6.18 -10.12
N SER A 96 4.33 7.47 -10.31
CA SER A 96 4.65 8.15 -11.56
C SER A 96 6.15 8.37 -11.71
N THR A 97 6.57 8.81 -12.89
CA THR A 97 7.98 9.06 -13.20
C THR A 97 8.61 10.02 -12.19
N CYS A 98 9.72 9.60 -11.63
CA CYS A 98 10.52 10.38 -10.65
C CYS A 98 11.29 11.51 -11.33
N CYS A 99 11.66 12.58 -10.72
CA CYS A 99 11.21 13.19 -9.48
C CYS A 99 10.88 14.64 -9.74
N PRO A 100 9.81 15.18 -9.18
CA PRO A 100 8.93 14.63 -8.15
C PRO A 100 7.96 13.60 -8.71
N GLU A 101 7.41 12.75 -7.83
CA GLU A 101 6.45 11.74 -8.17
C GLU A 101 5.02 12.12 -7.78
N GLY A 102 4.06 11.55 -8.52
CA GLY A 102 2.65 11.52 -8.17
C GLY A 102 2.15 10.08 -8.10
N ILE A 103 0.85 9.90 -8.14
CA ILE A 103 0.20 8.61 -8.34
C ILE A 103 -0.54 8.68 -9.67
N GLY A 104 0.02 8.05 -10.71
CA GLY A 104 -0.62 7.89 -12.01
C GLY A 104 -1.58 6.72 -12.01
N TYR A 105 -2.49 6.67 -12.99
CA TYR A 105 -3.30 5.49 -13.20
C TYR A 105 -3.72 5.28 -14.66
N ALA A 106 -3.98 4.03 -14.98
CA ALA A 106 -4.52 3.59 -16.25
C ALA A 106 -5.75 2.70 -16.04
N MET A 107 -6.59 2.60 -17.05
CA MET A 107 -7.79 1.76 -17.04
C MET A 107 -7.78 0.79 -18.23
N SER A 108 -8.47 -0.34 -18.06
CA SER A 108 -8.70 -1.31 -19.12
C SER A 108 -10.06 -2.00 -18.94
N LYS A 109 -10.52 -2.69 -20.01
CA LYS A 109 -11.66 -3.62 -19.97
C LYS A 109 -11.23 -5.07 -19.75
N ASN A 110 -9.94 -5.33 -19.76
CA ASN A 110 -9.37 -6.66 -19.55
C ASN A 110 -8.23 -6.60 -18.53
N PRO A 111 -8.02 -7.64 -17.71
CA PRO A 111 -6.96 -7.66 -16.72
C PRO A 111 -5.55 -7.50 -17.32
N LEU A 112 -5.36 -7.93 -18.57
CA LEU A 112 -4.09 -7.83 -19.27
C LEU A 112 -4.05 -6.68 -20.30
N GLY A 113 -4.87 -5.66 -20.13
CA GLY A 113 -4.89 -4.51 -21.03
C GLY A 113 -5.71 -4.72 -22.32
N PRO A 114 -5.55 -3.84 -23.30
CA PRO A 114 -4.61 -2.71 -23.32
C PRO A 114 -4.94 -1.66 -22.24
N TRP A 115 -3.89 -1.04 -21.69
CA TRP A 115 -4.00 -0.03 -20.66
C TRP A 115 -4.05 1.37 -21.27
N GLU A 116 -5.09 2.11 -20.92
CA GLU A 116 -5.26 3.51 -21.32
C GLU A 116 -4.96 4.43 -20.14
N TYR A 117 -3.95 5.27 -20.26
CA TYR A 117 -3.63 6.29 -19.24
C TYR A 117 -4.79 7.26 -19.06
N LYS A 118 -5.16 7.53 -17.83
CA LYS A 118 -6.31 8.40 -17.48
C LYS A 118 -5.93 9.64 -16.66
N GLY A 119 -4.66 9.83 -16.36
CA GLY A 119 -4.20 10.96 -15.55
C GLY A 119 -3.62 10.52 -14.21
N HIS A 120 -3.79 11.39 -13.22
CA HIS A 120 -3.27 11.18 -11.89
C HIS A 120 -4.41 11.04 -10.87
N ILE A 121 -4.25 10.12 -9.93
CA ILE A 121 -5.02 10.09 -8.68
C ILE A 121 -4.53 11.23 -7.79
N MET A 122 -3.20 11.43 -7.74
CA MET A 122 -2.54 12.53 -7.05
C MET A 122 -1.39 13.03 -7.93
N ASN A 123 -1.42 14.30 -8.27
CA ASN A 123 -0.46 14.87 -9.20
C ASN A 123 0.95 15.00 -8.59
N HIS A 124 1.93 15.23 -9.44
CA HIS A 124 3.31 15.45 -9.04
C HIS A 124 3.44 16.59 -8.03
N THR A 125 4.25 16.38 -7.01
CA THR A 125 4.57 17.42 -6.04
C THR A 125 6.01 17.26 -5.56
N PRO A 126 6.76 18.38 -5.37
CA PRO A 126 8.11 18.32 -4.80
C PRO A 126 8.19 17.69 -3.41
N ARG A 127 7.03 17.41 -2.80
CA ARG A 127 6.90 16.82 -1.47
C ARG A 127 6.95 15.29 -1.48
N THR A 128 6.91 14.65 -2.65
CA THR A 128 6.83 13.19 -2.78
C THR A 128 7.97 12.59 -3.60
N ARG A 129 8.39 11.39 -3.16
CA ARG A 129 9.28 10.46 -3.87
C ARG A 129 8.84 9.05 -3.53
N GLY A 130 8.83 8.12 -4.51
CA GLY A 130 8.46 6.71 -4.29
C GLY A 130 7.03 6.55 -3.77
N ASN A 131 6.07 7.25 -4.36
CA ASN A 131 4.69 7.29 -3.88
C ASN A 131 3.89 6.08 -4.36
N HIS A 132 4.17 4.92 -3.80
CA HIS A 132 3.45 3.68 -4.10
C HIS A 132 2.02 3.74 -3.56
N PRO A 133 1.01 3.57 -4.42
CA PRO A 133 -0.38 3.62 -4.00
C PRO A 133 -0.87 2.31 -3.39
N GLY A 134 -1.91 2.43 -2.55
CA GLY A 134 -2.78 1.33 -2.16
C GLY A 134 -4.22 1.81 -2.22
N ILE A 135 -5.08 1.10 -2.93
CA ILE A 135 -6.49 1.48 -3.09
C ILE A 135 -7.37 0.41 -2.46
N ILE A 136 -8.36 0.83 -1.67
CA ILE A 136 -9.33 -0.07 -1.06
C ILE A 136 -10.71 0.57 -0.98
N ASP A 137 -11.75 -0.24 -1.22
CA ASP A 137 -13.12 0.10 -0.88
C ASP A 137 -13.43 -0.39 0.54
N TYR A 138 -13.90 0.50 1.41
CA TYR A 138 -14.24 0.18 2.78
C TYR A 138 -15.45 0.97 3.25
N LYS A 139 -16.45 0.28 3.80
CA LYS A 139 -17.71 0.88 4.31
C LYS A 139 -18.39 1.83 3.32
N GLY A 140 -18.41 1.45 2.03
CA GLY A 140 -19.08 2.20 0.97
C GLY A 140 -18.33 3.42 0.44
N LYS A 141 -17.11 3.63 0.88
CA LYS A 141 -16.19 4.68 0.40
C LYS A 141 -14.94 4.04 -0.18
N SER A 142 -14.24 4.76 -1.06
CA SER A 142 -12.95 4.35 -1.60
C SER A 142 -11.85 5.19 -0.98
N TYR A 143 -10.71 4.58 -0.70
CA TYR A 143 -9.56 5.23 -0.08
C TYR A 143 -8.30 4.98 -0.89
N CYS A 144 -7.50 6.03 -1.04
CA CYS A 144 -6.16 5.98 -1.58
C CYS A 144 -5.16 6.13 -0.42
N PHE A 145 -4.27 5.16 -0.28
CA PHE A 145 -3.13 5.21 0.61
C PHE A 145 -1.87 5.53 -0.18
N GLY A 146 -0.93 6.19 0.45
CA GLY A 146 0.36 6.50 -0.14
C GLY A 146 1.31 7.05 0.91
N LEU A 147 2.43 7.61 0.45
CA LEU A 147 3.49 8.07 1.31
C LEU A 147 3.40 9.58 1.53
N ASN A 148 3.65 9.99 2.76
CA ASN A 148 3.71 11.38 3.16
C ASN A 148 5.01 11.67 3.90
N TYR A 149 5.91 12.36 3.26
CA TYR A 149 7.20 12.72 3.85
C TYR A 149 7.14 13.96 4.75
N ASP A 150 6.13 14.82 4.58
CA ASP A 150 6.01 16.06 5.33
C ASP A 150 5.79 15.84 6.82
N ILE A 151 4.97 14.85 7.18
CA ILE A 151 4.67 14.56 8.59
C ILE A 151 5.95 14.28 9.35
N PHE A 152 6.79 13.41 8.82
CA PHE A 152 8.06 13.07 9.45
C PHE A 152 9.02 14.26 9.51
N ARG A 153 9.16 14.99 8.40
CA ARG A 153 10.01 16.18 8.33
C ARG A 153 9.58 17.25 9.32
N LEU A 154 8.29 17.55 9.39
CA LEU A 154 7.71 18.55 10.30
C LEU A 154 7.90 18.18 11.77
N LYS A 155 7.83 16.89 12.11
CA LYS A 155 7.90 16.41 13.48
C LYS A 155 9.31 16.15 13.98
N THR A 156 10.24 15.77 13.11
CA THR A 156 11.58 15.33 13.53
C THR A 156 12.72 16.14 12.92
N GLY A 157 12.45 17.00 11.94
CA GLY A 157 13.46 17.73 11.17
C GLY A 157 14.38 16.84 10.32
N ARG A 158 14.10 15.53 10.26
CA ARG A 158 14.92 14.57 9.50
C ARG A 158 14.41 14.41 8.07
N HIS A 159 15.31 13.92 7.21
CA HIS A 159 14.97 13.68 5.81
C HIS A 159 14.08 12.46 5.61
N ALA A 160 13.47 12.46 4.54
CA ALA A 160 12.33 11.83 3.96
C ALA A 160 12.46 10.34 3.60
N GLU A 161 13.53 9.66 3.81
CA GLU A 161 13.62 8.23 3.47
C GLU A 161 12.82 7.33 4.45
N GLN A 162 12.24 7.93 5.49
CA GLN A 162 11.33 7.23 6.40
C GLN A 162 9.89 7.53 5.98
N ARG A 163 9.25 6.52 5.43
CA ARG A 163 7.94 6.60 4.80
C ARG A 163 6.83 6.66 5.84
N SER A 164 6.08 7.76 5.87
CA SER A 164 4.85 7.87 6.66
C SER A 164 3.67 7.54 5.76
N VAL A 165 2.85 6.58 6.16
CA VAL A 165 1.62 6.24 5.44
C VAL A 165 0.56 7.29 5.71
N SER A 166 -0.09 7.76 4.67
CA SER A 166 -1.27 8.62 4.72
C SER A 166 -2.38 8.06 3.86
N ALA A 167 -3.60 8.51 4.10
CA ALA A 167 -4.77 8.12 3.35
C ALA A 167 -5.61 9.33 2.98
N ALA A 168 -6.35 9.21 1.88
CA ALA A 168 -7.35 10.17 1.43
C ALA A 168 -8.60 9.44 0.96
N GLU A 169 -9.77 10.00 1.17
CA GLU A 169 -11.00 9.51 0.55
C GLU A 169 -10.94 9.83 -0.95
N MET A 170 -11.19 8.82 -1.78
CA MET A 170 -11.12 8.91 -3.23
C MET A 170 -12.50 8.76 -3.84
N THR A 171 -12.80 9.53 -4.87
CA THR A 171 -14.07 9.50 -5.57
C THR A 171 -13.91 9.23 -7.05
N TYR A 172 -14.95 8.65 -7.65
CA TYR A 172 -15.01 8.34 -9.07
C TYR A 172 -16.01 9.23 -9.78
N ASN A 173 -15.71 9.58 -11.01
CA ASN A 173 -16.64 10.20 -11.94
C ASN A 173 -17.66 9.17 -12.47
N PRO A 174 -18.78 9.61 -13.07
CA PRO A 174 -19.78 8.70 -13.64
C PRO A 174 -19.25 7.75 -14.71
N ASP A 175 -18.20 8.12 -15.43
CA ASP A 175 -17.53 7.31 -16.45
C ASP A 175 -16.51 6.32 -15.88
N GLY A 176 -16.34 6.32 -14.56
CA GLY A 176 -15.38 5.47 -13.83
C GLY A 176 -13.98 6.06 -13.70
N THR A 177 -13.69 7.20 -14.31
CA THR A 177 -12.42 7.90 -14.04
C THR A 177 -12.36 8.40 -12.61
N ILE A 178 -11.14 8.61 -12.10
CA ILE A 178 -10.92 9.03 -10.71
C ILE A 178 -10.79 10.55 -10.66
N GLN A 179 -11.42 11.16 -9.65
CA GLN A 179 -11.20 12.58 -9.38
C GLN A 179 -9.84 12.78 -8.75
N GLU A 180 -9.06 13.72 -9.31
CA GLU A 180 -7.72 14.02 -8.79
C GLU A 180 -7.80 14.49 -7.33
N LEU A 181 -6.96 13.92 -6.48
CA LEU A 181 -6.81 14.27 -5.08
C LEU A 181 -5.76 15.37 -4.90
N PRO A 182 -5.97 16.29 -3.96
CA PRO A 182 -4.87 17.12 -3.49
C PRO A 182 -3.83 16.25 -2.78
N TYR A 183 -2.65 16.81 -2.51
CA TYR A 183 -1.64 16.10 -1.73
C TYR A 183 -2.17 15.71 -0.35
N PHE A 184 -1.75 14.54 0.15
CA PHE A 184 -2.28 13.93 1.40
C PHE A 184 -2.40 14.89 2.58
N GLN A 185 -1.45 15.82 2.73
CA GLN A 185 -1.47 16.81 3.82
C GLN A 185 -2.66 17.78 3.71
N ASP A 186 -3.16 17.98 2.51
CA ASP A 186 -4.24 18.92 2.21
C ASP A 186 -5.59 18.20 2.09
N CYS A 187 -5.59 16.86 2.16
CA CYS A 187 -6.80 16.04 2.19
C CYS A 187 -7.47 16.12 3.56
N LYS A 188 -8.80 16.19 3.53
CA LYS A 188 -9.61 15.96 4.74
C LYS A 188 -10.04 14.51 4.74
N LEU A 189 -9.57 13.76 5.73
CA LEU A 189 -10.02 12.40 5.96
C LEU A 189 -10.86 12.38 7.25
N GLU A 190 -12.13 12.06 7.11
CA GLU A 190 -13.00 11.85 8.26
C GLU A 190 -12.67 10.54 8.95
N GLN A 191 -12.72 10.55 10.27
CA GLN A 191 -12.53 9.34 11.07
C GLN A 191 -13.71 8.39 10.84
N ILE A 192 -13.40 7.15 10.48
CA ILE A 192 -14.42 6.14 10.14
C ILE A 192 -15.15 5.66 11.40
N GLU A 193 -14.40 5.44 12.49
CA GLU A 193 -14.93 5.04 13.79
C GLU A 193 -14.24 5.83 14.89
N TRP A 194 -15.04 6.25 15.88
CA TRP A 194 -14.49 6.93 17.04
C TRP A 194 -13.79 5.94 17.96
N PHE A 195 -12.64 6.33 18.48
CA PHE A 195 -11.91 5.55 19.46
C PHE A 195 -12.71 5.48 20.77
N ASN A 196 -12.96 4.25 21.24
CA ASN A 196 -13.65 4.03 22.51
C ASN A 196 -12.63 3.85 23.65
N PRO A 197 -12.45 4.85 24.54
CA PRO A 197 -11.45 4.78 25.61
C PRO A 197 -11.83 3.82 26.75
N TYR A 198 -13.06 3.27 26.71
CA TYR A 198 -13.53 2.31 27.72
C TYR A 198 -13.31 0.84 27.32
N ARG A 199 -12.69 0.62 26.18
CA ARG A 199 -12.22 -0.71 25.74
C ARG A 199 -10.71 -0.78 25.85
N GLN A 200 -10.22 -1.96 26.22
CA GLN A 200 -8.79 -2.23 26.13
C GLN A 200 -8.35 -2.15 24.66
N VAL A 201 -7.31 -1.38 24.40
CA VAL A 201 -6.67 -1.23 23.11
C VAL A 201 -5.16 -1.30 23.34
N GLU A 202 -4.46 -1.97 22.48
CA GLU A 202 -3.00 -2.07 22.55
C GLU A 202 -2.36 -0.69 22.34
N ALA A 203 -1.33 -0.37 23.13
CA ALA A 203 -0.73 0.96 23.17
C ALA A 203 -0.05 1.35 21.84
N GLU A 204 0.41 0.38 21.07
CA GLU A 204 0.96 0.60 19.74
C GLU A 204 -0.07 1.02 18.69
N THR A 205 -1.39 0.91 19.00
CA THR A 205 -2.48 1.46 18.19
C THR A 205 -2.62 2.96 18.44
N MET A 206 -1.57 3.70 18.20
CA MET A 206 -1.53 5.15 18.42
C MET A 206 -1.65 5.91 17.09
N ALA A 207 -2.21 7.12 17.13
CA ALA A 207 -2.20 8.03 15.98
C ALA A 207 -0.82 8.67 15.77
N TRP A 208 -0.07 8.85 16.85
CA TRP A 208 1.29 9.37 16.86
C TRP A 208 1.99 8.99 18.17
N GLY A 209 3.32 8.84 18.11
CA GLY A 209 4.18 8.69 19.28
C GLY A 209 5.39 9.61 19.20
N TYR A 210 5.86 10.10 20.31
CA TYR A 210 7.10 10.88 20.39
C TYR A 210 8.08 10.19 21.33
N GLY A 211 9.31 9.98 20.86
CA GLY A 211 10.39 9.33 21.59
C GLY A 211 10.30 7.81 21.69
N LEU A 212 9.10 7.28 21.65
CA LEU A 212 8.78 5.88 21.86
C LEU A 212 9.28 4.97 20.72
N LYS A 213 9.48 3.70 21.09
CA LYS A 213 9.75 2.60 20.15
C LYS A 213 8.76 1.46 20.38
N THR A 214 8.64 0.59 19.40
CA THR A 214 7.94 -0.69 19.55
C THR A 214 8.95 -1.83 19.38
N GLN A 215 8.73 -2.91 20.12
CA GLN A 215 9.53 -4.13 19.98
C GLN A 215 8.65 -5.34 20.25
N PRO A 216 9.03 -6.53 19.75
CA PRO A 216 8.33 -7.76 20.08
C PRO A 216 8.26 -7.97 21.60
N LYS A 217 7.07 -8.27 22.12
CA LYS A 217 6.84 -8.57 23.53
C LYS A 217 7.76 -9.66 24.05
N ASN A 218 7.96 -10.68 23.24
CA ASN A 218 8.92 -11.75 23.52
C ASN A 218 9.52 -12.25 22.21
N GLN A 219 10.69 -11.73 21.87
CA GLN A 219 11.40 -12.10 20.65
C GLN A 219 11.84 -13.59 20.60
N TRP A 220 11.85 -14.27 21.76
CA TRP A 220 12.28 -15.66 21.86
C TRP A 220 11.09 -16.63 21.87
N ALA A 221 9.89 -16.19 22.22
CA ALA A 221 8.71 -17.04 22.22
C ALA A 221 7.98 -16.93 20.88
N GLN A 222 7.98 -18.01 20.12
CA GLN A 222 7.41 -18.03 18.77
C GLN A 222 5.95 -17.53 18.71
N LYS A 223 5.13 -17.81 19.74
CA LYS A 223 3.74 -17.36 19.81
C LYS A 223 3.57 -15.87 20.16
N ASP A 224 4.56 -15.26 20.81
CA ASP A 224 4.46 -13.88 21.32
C ASP A 224 5.34 -12.89 20.54
N ARG A 225 6.18 -13.36 19.61
CA ARG A 225 7.10 -12.49 18.87
C ARG A 225 6.39 -11.50 17.93
N TRP A 226 5.14 -11.76 17.60
CA TRP A 226 4.29 -10.91 16.76
C TRP A 226 3.54 -9.84 17.55
N ASN A 227 3.39 -10.05 18.86
CA ASN A 227 2.81 -9.04 19.72
C ASN A 227 3.86 -7.98 20.03
N GLN A 228 3.53 -6.73 19.77
CA GLN A 228 4.42 -5.60 20.01
C GLN A 228 4.12 -5.00 21.39
N VAL A 229 5.08 -4.33 21.95
CA VAL A 229 4.92 -3.49 23.14
C VAL A 229 5.62 -2.16 22.91
N VAL A 230 5.05 -1.11 23.46
CA VAL A 230 5.69 0.22 23.46
C VAL A 230 6.82 0.19 24.48
N THR A 231 7.98 0.70 24.08
CA THR A 231 9.20 0.76 24.89
C THR A 231 9.88 2.12 24.76
N ASN A 232 10.97 2.31 25.49
CA ASN A 232 11.67 3.60 25.59
C ASN A 232 10.70 4.69 26.05
N ILE A 233 10.07 4.46 27.20
CA ILE A 233 9.14 5.41 27.82
C ILE A 233 9.95 6.23 28.82
N ASP A 234 10.42 7.39 28.39
CA ASP A 234 11.18 8.32 29.21
C ASP A 234 10.34 9.58 29.51
N GLU A 235 10.90 10.51 30.28
CA GLU A 235 10.26 11.78 30.60
C GLU A 235 9.97 12.57 29.32
N ASP A 236 8.84 13.25 29.25
CA ASP A 236 8.33 14.02 28.12
C ASP A 236 7.94 13.20 26.86
N GLU A 237 7.98 11.88 26.92
CA GLU A 237 7.52 11.03 25.83
C GLU A 237 6.02 10.72 25.95
N TYR A 238 5.36 10.56 24.80
CA TYR A 238 3.91 10.37 24.80
C TYR A 238 3.42 9.57 23.61
N ILE A 239 2.24 8.97 23.79
CA ILE A 239 1.38 8.51 22.69
C ILE A 239 0.21 9.46 22.52
N LEU A 240 -0.18 9.70 21.29
CA LEU A 240 -1.35 10.50 20.92
C LEU A 240 -2.42 9.59 20.34
N VAL A 241 -3.62 9.67 20.90
CA VAL A 241 -4.82 9.03 20.35
C VAL A 241 -5.74 10.11 19.83
N LYS A 242 -6.32 9.91 18.65
CA LYS A 242 -7.25 10.87 18.01
C LYS A 242 -8.66 10.31 17.94
N GLY A 243 -9.62 11.24 17.83
CA GLY A 243 -11.02 10.90 17.61
C GLY A 243 -11.61 10.08 18.73
N VAL A 244 -11.36 10.48 19.97
CA VAL A 244 -11.85 9.79 21.17
C VAL A 244 -13.29 10.18 21.45
N ASP A 245 -14.17 9.18 21.59
CA ASP A 245 -15.55 9.37 22.03
C ASP A 245 -15.68 8.99 23.49
N PHE A 246 -15.69 9.97 24.36
CA PHE A 246 -15.92 9.79 25.79
C PHE A 246 -17.41 9.59 26.14
N LYS A 247 -18.31 9.67 25.17
CA LYS A 247 -19.78 9.61 25.33
C LYS A 247 -20.26 10.63 26.40
N LYS A 248 -21.03 10.14 27.38
CA LYS A 248 -21.54 10.97 28.48
C LYS A 248 -20.65 10.94 29.72
N GLY A 249 -19.46 10.41 29.64
CA GLY A 249 -18.60 10.09 30.78
C GLY A 249 -17.32 10.91 30.91
N ALA A 250 -17.25 12.08 30.25
CA ALA A 250 -16.15 13.02 30.44
C ALA A 250 -16.59 14.18 31.32
#